data_5f9e096c4b19c5026b25e4044b1697a2
#
_entry.id   5f9e096c4b19c5026b25e4044b1697a2
#
_cell.length_a   1.000
_cell.length_b   1.000
_cell.length_c   1.000
_cell.angle_alpha   90.00
_cell.angle_beta   90.00
_cell.angle_gamma   90.00
#
_symmetry.space_group_name_H-M   'P 1'
#
loop_
_entity.id
_entity.type
_entity.pdbx_description
1 polymer ?
#
loop_
_entity_poly.entity_id
_entity_poly.type
_entity_poly.pdbx_seq_one_letter_code
_entity_poly.pdbx_strand_id
1 'polypeptide(L)'
;HGSPTRMTTSAPYYGDSSVMRTPPPDLPSLLLKERIVYLGLPLFSDDDTKRQVGLDVTELIIAQLLFLEFDNPDKPIYFYINSTGTSWYTGDAIGFETEAFAICDTLRYVKPPVHTICIGQAMGTAAVILSAGTKGHRAALPHASIVLHQPRSGAQGQATDIQIRAKEVLHNKRAMLEILSTNTGR
;
A
#
# COMPACT_ATOMS: atom_id res chain seq x y z
N HIS A 1 -69.61 35.46 -21.01
CA HIS A 1 -68.48 34.98 -21.82
C HIS A 1 -67.18 35.51 -21.21
N GLY A 2 -66.58 34.73 -20.32
CA GLY A 2 -65.31 35.04 -19.68
C GLY A 2 -64.22 34.19 -20.35
N SER A 3 -63.22 34.85 -20.93
CA SER A 3 -62.01 34.20 -21.47
C SER A 3 -61.10 33.74 -20.34
N PRO A 4 -60.48 32.55 -20.42
CA PRO A 4 -59.57 32.10 -19.39
C PRO A 4 -58.23 32.82 -19.50
N THR A 5 -57.79 33.43 -18.40
CA THR A 5 -56.50 34.05 -18.22
C THR A 5 -55.43 32.95 -18.23
N ARG A 6 -54.55 32.95 -19.24
CA ARG A 6 -53.37 32.07 -19.29
C ARG A 6 -52.36 32.56 -18.26
N MET A 7 -52.15 31.78 -17.21
CA MET A 7 -50.97 31.96 -16.36
C MET A 7 -49.73 31.47 -17.10
N THR A 8 -48.87 32.36 -17.47
CA THR A 8 -47.51 32.04 -17.91
C THR A 8 -46.63 31.83 -16.69
N THR A 9 -46.40 30.57 -16.32
CA THR A 9 -45.36 30.24 -15.37
C THR A 9 -44.00 30.38 -16.08
N SER A 10 -43.30 31.48 -15.82
CA SER A 10 -41.90 31.62 -16.17
C SER A 10 -41.09 30.60 -15.34
N ALA A 11 -40.54 29.58 -15.98
CA ALA A 11 -39.56 28.72 -15.35
C ALA A 11 -38.33 29.57 -14.89
N PRO A 12 -37.77 29.31 -13.73
CA PRO A 12 -36.57 30.01 -13.31
C PRO A 12 -35.45 29.73 -14.28
N TYR A 13 -34.90 30.75 -14.85
CA TYR A 13 -33.70 30.71 -15.70
C TYR A 13 -32.53 30.26 -14.83
N TYR A 14 -32.16 28.98 -14.92
CA TYR A 14 -30.91 28.51 -14.38
C TYR A 14 -29.82 29.06 -15.27
N GLY A 15 -29.17 30.11 -14.81
CA GLY A 15 -27.97 30.66 -15.44
C GLY A 15 -26.95 29.56 -15.66
N ASP A 16 -26.48 29.47 -16.87
CA ASP A 16 -25.36 28.64 -17.32
C ASP A 16 -24.08 29.04 -16.57
N SER A 17 -23.90 28.48 -15.38
CA SER A 17 -22.62 28.49 -14.71
C SER A 17 -21.90 27.22 -15.13
N SER A 18 -21.25 27.23 -16.28
CA SER A 18 -20.21 26.30 -16.70
C SER A 18 -18.94 26.49 -15.83
N VAL A 19 -19.13 26.57 -14.53
CA VAL A 19 -18.03 26.31 -13.60
C VAL A 19 -17.88 24.80 -13.63
N MET A 20 -16.86 24.31 -14.36
CA MET A 20 -16.36 22.95 -14.20
C MET A 20 -16.08 22.77 -12.71
N ARG A 21 -17.04 22.22 -11.99
CA ARG A 21 -16.82 21.76 -10.62
C ARG A 21 -15.89 20.57 -10.75
N THR A 22 -14.60 20.81 -10.59
CA THR A 22 -13.66 19.72 -10.35
C THR A 22 -14.23 18.87 -9.23
N PRO A 23 -14.43 17.56 -9.43
CA PRO A 23 -14.91 16.70 -8.36
C PRO A 23 -14.00 16.89 -7.15
N PRO A 24 -14.54 16.86 -5.92
CA PRO A 24 -13.71 16.96 -4.73
C PRO A 24 -12.62 15.89 -4.80
N PRO A 25 -11.37 16.20 -4.41
CA PRO A 25 -10.29 15.23 -4.42
C PRO A 25 -10.69 14.05 -3.51
N ASP A 26 -10.40 12.83 -3.95
CA ASP A 26 -10.58 11.63 -3.16
C ASP A 26 -9.61 11.61 -1.96
N LEU A 27 -9.95 10.87 -0.91
CA LEU A 27 -9.14 10.81 0.31
C LEU A 27 -7.70 10.37 0.08
N PRO A 28 -7.41 9.35 -0.75
CA PRO A 28 -6.02 8.98 -1.07
C PRO A 28 -5.22 10.11 -1.69
N SER A 29 -5.81 10.90 -2.59
CA SER A 29 -5.15 12.05 -3.21
C SER A 29 -4.87 13.17 -2.20
N LEU A 30 -5.76 13.37 -1.22
CA LEU A 30 -5.54 14.34 -0.14
C LEU A 30 -4.39 13.89 0.77
N LEU A 31 -4.34 12.62 1.14
CA LEU A 31 -3.24 12.07 1.94
C LEU A 31 -1.90 12.20 1.20
N LEU A 32 -1.86 11.87 -0.08
CA LEU A 32 -0.65 11.97 -0.90
C LEU A 32 -0.14 13.42 -0.97
N LYS A 33 -1.03 14.39 -1.07
CA LYS A 33 -0.68 15.82 -1.04
C LYS A 33 0.03 16.22 0.25
N GLU A 34 -0.33 15.60 1.37
CA GLU A 34 0.34 15.78 2.66
C GLU A 34 1.55 14.85 2.86
N ARG A 35 2.00 14.21 1.77
CA ARG A 35 3.13 13.26 1.74
C ARG A 35 2.90 12.02 2.59
N ILE A 36 1.64 11.60 2.70
CA ILE A 36 1.22 10.42 3.46
C ILE A 36 0.91 9.29 2.48
N VAL A 37 1.59 8.16 2.67
CA VAL A 37 1.33 6.89 2.00
C VAL A 37 0.69 5.95 3.02
N TYR A 38 -0.35 5.22 2.63
CA TYR A 38 -1.06 4.32 3.52
C TYR A 38 -1.14 2.90 2.95
N LEU A 39 -0.53 1.95 3.63
CA LEU A 39 -0.65 0.52 3.36
C LEU A 39 -1.68 -0.08 4.32
N GLY A 40 -2.94 -0.17 3.87
CA GLY A 40 -4.08 -0.70 4.64
C GLY A 40 -4.64 -2.02 4.13
N LEU A 41 -4.01 -2.61 3.11
CA LEU A 41 -4.45 -3.85 2.48
C LEU A 41 -3.32 -4.88 2.49
N PRO A 42 -3.64 -6.18 2.38
CA PRO A 42 -2.66 -7.20 2.09
C PRO A 42 -1.99 -7.01 0.72
N LEU A 43 -0.81 -7.57 0.55
CA LEU A 43 -0.06 -7.56 -0.71
C LEU A 43 -0.38 -8.86 -1.48
N PHE A 44 -1.19 -8.74 -2.51
CA PHE A 44 -1.60 -9.85 -3.36
C PHE A 44 -0.64 -9.99 -4.55
N SER A 45 -0.32 -11.23 -4.93
CA SER A 45 0.44 -11.52 -6.16
C SER A 45 -0.41 -12.21 -7.22
N ASP A 46 -1.61 -12.67 -6.86
CA ASP A 46 -2.53 -13.33 -7.78
C ASP A 46 -3.27 -12.32 -8.65
N ASP A 47 -3.18 -12.48 -9.97
CA ASP A 47 -3.80 -11.59 -10.95
C ASP A 47 -5.33 -11.57 -10.86
N ASP A 48 -5.96 -12.68 -10.51
CA ASP A 48 -7.42 -12.74 -10.39
C ASP A 48 -7.87 -11.94 -9.15
N THR A 49 -7.15 -12.04 -8.04
CA THR A 49 -7.41 -11.25 -6.84
C THR A 49 -7.13 -9.77 -7.09
N LYS A 50 -6.02 -9.43 -7.77
CA LYS A 50 -5.70 -8.04 -8.16
C LYS A 50 -6.80 -7.43 -9.04
N ARG A 51 -7.33 -8.19 -10.01
CA ARG A 51 -8.46 -7.77 -10.85
C ARG A 51 -9.76 -7.60 -10.07
N GLN A 52 -10.01 -8.49 -9.13
CA GLN A 52 -11.23 -8.45 -8.29
C GLN A 52 -11.23 -7.27 -7.32
N VAL A 53 -10.07 -6.94 -6.77
CA VAL A 53 -9.86 -5.75 -5.92
C VAL A 53 -9.77 -4.48 -6.78
N GLY A 54 -9.45 -4.61 -8.08
CA GLY A 54 -9.31 -3.50 -9.01
C GLY A 54 -8.08 -2.62 -8.76
N LEU A 55 -7.11 -3.11 -7.96
CA LEU A 55 -5.96 -2.33 -7.53
C LEU A 55 -4.75 -3.23 -7.28
N ASP A 56 -3.62 -2.90 -7.88
CA ASP A 56 -2.32 -3.43 -7.47
C ASP A 56 -1.74 -2.56 -6.36
N VAL A 57 -1.80 -3.06 -5.12
CA VAL A 57 -1.38 -2.32 -3.93
C VAL A 57 0.13 -2.04 -3.97
N THR A 58 0.94 -3.00 -4.42
CA THR A 58 2.38 -2.87 -4.51
C THR A 58 2.77 -1.77 -5.50
N GLU A 59 2.23 -1.83 -6.72
CA GLU A 59 2.47 -0.85 -7.77
C GLU A 59 2.04 0.56 -7.35
N LEU A 60 0.88 0.67 -6.69
CA LEU A 60 0.38 1.95 -6.21
C LEU A 60 1.31 2.57 -5.17
N ILE A 61 1.79 1.78 -4.19
CA ILE A 61 2.71 2.25 -3.15
C ILE A 61 4.03 2.71 -3.77
N ILE A 62 4.58 1.92 -4.69
CA ILE A 62 5.83 2.27 -5.40
C ILE A 62 5.65 3.57 -6.19
N ALA A 63 4.57 3.69 -6.96
CA ALA A 63 4.28 4.90 -7.73
C ALA A 63 4.15 6.14 -6.83
N GLN A 64 3.49 6.02 -5.67
CA GLN A 64 3.35 7.11 -4.71
C GLN A 64 4.72 7.52 -4.13
N LEU A 65 5.57 6.57 -3.77
CA LEU A 65 6.91 6.87 -3.23
C LEU A 65 7.79 7.59 -4.26
N LEU A 66 7.79 7.12 -5.51
CA LEU A 66 8.54 7.75 -6.61
C LEU A 66 7.99 9.14 -6.95
N PHE A 67 6.67 9.33 -6.94
CA PHE A 67 6.06 10.62 -7.14
C PHE A 67 6.47 11.61 -6.04
N LEU A 68 6.47 11.19 -4.77
CA LEU A 68 6.83 12.05 -3.65
C LEU A 68 8.33 12.41 -3.66
N GLU A 69 9.20 11.52 -4.13
CA GLU A 69 10.61 11.86 -4.35
C GLU A 69 10.76 12.93 -5.44
N PHE A 70 10.07 12.76 -6.56
CA PHE A 70 10.09 13.73 -7.66
C PHE A 70 9.53 15.09 -7.25
N ASP A 71 8.41 15.11 -6.49
CA ASP A 71 7.78 16.34 -6.01
C ASP A 71 8.71 17.16 -5.11
N ASN A 72 9.31 16.51 -4.12
CA ASN A 72 10.28 17.17 -3.24
C ASN A 72 11.20 16.16 -2.54
N PRO A 73 12.47 16.05 -2.93
CA PRO A 73 13.41 15.09 -2.36
C PRO A 73 13.87 15.42 -0.93
N ASP A 74 13.65 16.65 -0.45
CA ASP A 74 14.15 17.09 0.86
C ASP A 74 13.12 16.95 1.98
N LYS A 75 11.83 16.78 1.64
CA LYS A 75 10.75 16.66 2.61
C LYS A 75 10.49 15.20 2.98
N PRO A 76 10.25 14.89 4.27
CA PRO A 76 9.95 13.52 4.70
C PRO A 76 8.67 12.97 4.07
N ILE A 77 8.64 11.64 3.95
CA ILE A 77 7.46 10.87 3.58
C ILE A 77 6.97 10.15 4.84
N TYR A 78 5.66 10.15 5.09
CA TYR A 78 5.04 9.44 6.20
C TYR A 78 4.32 8.20 5.67
N PHE A 79 4.83 7.02 6.06
CA PHE A 79 4.30 5.75 5.58
C PHE A 79 3.61 5.01 6.72
N TYR A 80 2.29 5.04 6.72
CA TYR A 80 1.46 4.35 7.71
C TYR A 80 1.15 2.93 7.25
N ILE A 81 1.26 1.97 8.18
CA ILE A 81 1.14 0.53 7.90
C ILE A 81 0.09 -0.08 8.82
N ASN A 82 -0.92 -0.73 8.20
CA ASN A 82 -1.91 -1.57 8.85
C ASN A 82 -2.21 -2.77 7.94
N SER A 83 -1.29 -3.72 7.87
CA SER A 83 -1.34 -4.80 6.88
C SER A 83 -0.86 -6.13 7.43
N THR A 84 -1.44 -7.20 6.90
CA THR A 84 -0.96 -8.57 7.12
C THR A 84 0.19 -8.96 6.18
N GLY A 85 0.63 -8.05 5.32
CA GLY A 85 1.66 -8.34 4.33
C GLY A 85 1.17 -9.29 3.25
N THR A 86 1.98 -10.29 2.91
CA THR A 86 1.69 -11.30 1.89
C THR A 86 0.97 -12.53 2.44
N SER A 87 0.28 -12.40 3.59
CA SER A 87 -0.45 -13.49 4.24
C SER A 87 -1.83 -13.05 4.70
N TRP A 88 -2.79 -13.99 4.80
CA TRP A 88 -4.01 -13.78 5.55
C TRP A 88 -3.79 -13.83 7.05
N TYR A 89 -4.80 -13.41 7.85
CA TYR A 89 -4.80 -13.57 9.31
C TYR A 89 -4.67 -15.03 9.75
N THR A 90 -5.10 -15.99 8.92
CA THR A 90 -4.92 -17.44 9.14
C THR A 90 -3.48 -17.90 8.95
N GLY A 91 -2.62 -17.06 8.37
CA GLY A 91 -1.24 -17.37 8.04
C GLY A 91 -1.05 -18.02 6.66
N ASP A 92 -2.13 -18.15 5.89
CA ASP A 92 -2.04 -18.65 4.51
C ASP A 92 -1.42 -17.59 3.60
N ALA A 93 -0.51 -18.02 2.72
CA ALA A 93 0.15 -17.11 1.77
C ALA A 93 -0.83 -16.68 0.68
N ILE A 94 -0.87 -15.37 0.40
CA ILE A 94 -1.71 -14.74 -0.63
C ILE A 94 -0.89 -13.96 -1.65
N GLY A 95 0.40 -13.80 -1.40
CA GLY A 95 1.31 -13.11 -2.27
C GLY A 95 2.73 -13.65 -2.11
N PHE A 96 3.57 -13.27 -3.05
CA PHE A 96 5.00 -13.56 -2.99
C PHE A 96 5.71 -12.49 -2.16
N GLU A 97 6.75 -12.88 -1.44
CA GLU A 97 7.60 -11.96 -0.68
C GLU A 97 8.23 -10.88 -1.56
N THR A 98 8.36 -11.13 -2.86
CA THR A 98 8.88 -10.17 -3.86
C THR A 98 8.09 -8.87 -3.92
N GLU A 99 6.79 -8.89 -3.64
CA GLU A 99 5.96 -7.69 -3.54
C GLU A 99 6.47 -6.76 -2.42
N ALA A 100 6.72 -7.33 -1.25
CA ALA A 100 7.26 -6.58 -0.12
C ALA A 100 8.71 -6.14 -0.33
N PHE A 101 9.52 -6.96 -1.01
CA PHE A 101 10.91 -6.60 -1.33
C PHE A 101 10.97 -5.41 -2.28
N ALA A 102 10.09 -5.36 -3.28
CA ALA A 102 9.99 -4.23 -4.19
C ALA A 102 9.69 -2.91 -3.44
N ILE A 103 8.78 -2.94 -2.45
CA ILE A 103 8.51 -1.79 -1.60
C ILE A 103 9.74 -1.46 -0.74
N CYS A 104 10.39 -2.44 -0.09
CA CYS A 104 11.58 -2.23 0.73
C CYS A 104 12.73 -1.60 -0.06
N ASP A 105 12.96 -2.09 -1.27
CA ASP A 105 14.01 -1.56 -2.14
C ASP A 105 13.68 -0.13 -2.59
N THR A 106 12.42 0.15 -2.90
CA THR A 106 11.97 1.51 -3.21
C THR A 106 12.15 2.46 -2.03
N LEU A 107 11.82 2.03 -0.79
CA LEU A 107 12.04 2.82 0.43
C LEU A 107 13.51 3.16 0.67
N ARG A 108 14.43 2.31 0.23
CA ARG A 108 15.88 2.55 0.30
C ARG A 108 16.40 3.38 -0.86
N TYR A 109 15.75 3.30 -2.00
CA TYR A 109 16.15 4.02 -3.21
C TYR A 109 15.80 5.50 -3.14
N VAL A 110 14.61 5.85 -2.63
CA VAL A 110 14.15 7.24 -2.55
C VAL A 110 15.01 8.07 -1.60
N LYS A 111 15.30 9.31 -1.97
CA LYS A 111 16.15 10.23 -1.20
C LYS A 111 15.49 10.79 0.07
N PRO A 112 14.18 11.14 0.04
CA PRO A 112 13.50 11.64 1.24
C PRO A 112 13.58 10.65 2.39
N PRO A 113 13.77 11.13 3.65
CA PRO A 113 13.62 10.25 4.80
C PRO A 113 12.19 9.72 4.89
N VAL A 114 12.03 8.40 5.03
CA VAL A 114 10.72 7.76 5.15
C VAL A 114 10.46 7.39 6.60
N HIS A 115 9.46 8.02 7.20
CA HIS A 115 8.97 7.74 8.54
C HIS A 115 7.94 6.63 8.46
N THR A 116 8.24 5.44 8.95
CA THR A 116 7.30 4.31 8.96
C THR A 116 6.59 4.21 10.30
N ILE A 117 5.27 4.14 10.28
CA ILE A 117 4.43 4.11 11.48
C ILE A 117 3.45 2.94 11.40
N CYS A 118 3.56 2.00 12.35
CA CYS A 118 2.58 0.93 12.48
C CYS A 118 1.34 1.44 13.21
N ILE A 119 0.17 1.37 12.53
CA ILE A 119 -1.14 1.63 13.11
C ILE A 119 -1.98 0.35 13.01
N GLY A 120 -2.39 -0.20 14.16
CA GLY A 120 -3.10 -1.48 14.19
C GLY A 120 -2.16 -2.67 14.11
N GLN A 121 -1.73 -3.07 12.91
CA GLN A 121 -0.86 -4.24 12.77
C GLN A 121 0.14 -4.15 11.61
N ALA A 122 1.28 -4.82 11.80
CA ALA A 122 2.25 -5.13 10.76
C ALA A 122 2.69 -6.58 10.91
N MET A 123 2.24 -7.47 10.00
CA MET A 123 2.50 -8.90 10.10
C MET A 123 3.42 -9.37 8.97
N GLY A 124 4.33 -10.29 9.29
CA GLY A 124 5.20 -10.92 8.31
C GLY A 124 5.99 -9.92 7.46
N THR A 125 5.73 -9.89 6.16
CA THR A 125 6.39 -8.98 5.23
C THR A 125 6.05 -7.51 5.47
N ALA A 126 4.87 -7.17 6.02
CA ALA A 126 4.55 -5.81 6.42
C ALA A 126 5.46 -5.31 7.58
N ALA A 127 5.84 -6.20 8.49
CA ALA A 127 6.83 -5.88 9.53
C ALA A 127 8.24 -5.66 8.94
N VAL A 128 8.58 -6.37 7.85
CA VAL A 128 9.84 -6.12 7.11
C VAL A 128 9.81 -4.74 6.47
N ILE A 129 8.71 -4.35 5.83
CA ILE A 129 8.52 -3.01 5.26
C ILE A 129 8.63 -1.94 6.35
N LEU A 130 7.98 -2.14 7.51
CA LEU A 130 8.10 -1.23 8.66
C LEU A 130 9.56 -1.03 9.08
N SER A 131 10.36 -2.11 9.07
CA SER A 131 11.78 -2.05 9.41
C SER A 131 12.62 -1.27 8.41
N ALA A 132 12.16 -1.15 7.15
CA ALA A 132 12.88 -0.47 6.08
C ALA A 132 12.82 1.06 6.15
N GLY A 133 12.00 1.63 7.03
CA GLY A 133 11.97 3.06 7.31
C GLY A 133 13.30 3.61 7.82
N THR A 134 13.48 4.90 7.70
CA THR A 134 14.69 5.62 8.12
C THR A 134 14.99 5.37 9.61
N LYS A 135 16.23 5.06 9.95
CA LYS A 135 16.67 4.85 11.33
C LYS A 135 16.29 6.06 12.21
N GLY A 136 15.69 5.79 13.38
CA GLY A 136 15.20 6.83 14.29
C GLY A 136 13.80 7.36 13.97
N HIS A 137 13.24 7.00 12.81
CA HIS A 137 11.93 7.45 12.35
C HIS A 137 10.96 6.28 12.11
N ARG A 138 11.12 5.21 12.87
CA ARG A 138 10.26 4.03 12.87
C ARG A 138 9.48 3.99 14.17
N ALA A 139 8.16 3.93 14.09
CA ALA A 139 7.28 4.02 15.25
C ALA A 139 6.14 3.01 15.16
N ALA A 140 5.53 2.74 16.30
CA ALA A 140 4.28 2.00 16.40
C ALA A 140 3.38 2.70 17.42
N LEU A 141 2.07 2.69 17.19
CA LEU A 141 1.11 3.18 18.17
C LEU A 141 1.04 2.23 19.38
N PRO A 142 0.61 2.71 20.55
CA PRO A 142 0.65 1.91 21.80
C PRO A 142 -0.06 0.57 21.74
N HIS A 143 -1.11 0.44 20.94
CA HIS A 143 -1.89 -0.78 20.76
C HIS A 143 -1.62 -1.49 19.44
N ALA A 144 -0.59 -1.05 18.69
CA ALA A 144 -0.22 -1.71 17.45
C ALA A 144 0.50 -3.05 17.73
N SER A 145 0.24 -4.04 16.88
CA SER A 145 0.86 -5.35 16.93
C SER A 145 1.84 -5.54 15.79
N ILE A 146 3.08 -5.92 16.11
CA ILE A 146 4.10 -6.26 15.11
C ILE A 146 4.42 -7.73 15.27
N VAL A 147 4.16 -8.51 14.22
CA VAL A 147 4.33 -9.97 14.25
C VAL A 147 5.30 -10.41 13.16
N LEU A 148 6.38 -11.04 13.58
CA LEU A 148 7.32 -11.69 12.65
C LEU A 148 7.00 -13.18 12.59
N HIS A 149 6.83 -13.68 11.38
CA HIS A 149 6.67 -15.11 11.12
C HIS A 149 7.47 -15.50 9.88
N GLN A 150 7.78 -16.78 9.78
CA GLN A 150 8.50 -17.31 8.61
C GLN A 150 7.56 -17.36 7.40
N PRO A 151 8.10 -17.17 6.17
CA PRO A 151 7.35 -17.40 4.94
C PRO A 151 6.76 -18.80 4.92
N ARG A 152 5.51 -18.91 4.50
CA ARG A 152 4.80 -20.17 4.30
C ARG A 152 4.44 -20.27 2.83
N SER A 153 4.64 -21.43 2.22
CA SER A 153 4.22 -21.69 0.85
C SER A 153 3.76 -23.12 0.73
N GLY A 154 2.67 -23.34 0.00
CA GLY A 154 2.24 -24.65 -0.45
C GLY A 154 2.84 -24.96 -1.80
N ALA A 155 3.23 -26.22 -2.03
CA ALA A 155 3.64 -26.70 -3.33
C ALA A 155 2.93 -28.01 -3.64
N GLN A 156 2.32 -28.07 -4.82
CA GLN A 156 1.71 -29.27 -5.39
C GLN A 156 2.24 -29.44 -6.81
N GLY A 157 2.46 -30.68 -7.25
CA GLY A 157 2.92 -30.97 -8.59
C GLY A 157 4.01 -32.04 -8.62
N GLN A 158 4.82 -32.02 -9.66
CA GLN A 158 5.93 -32.97 -9.83
C GLN A 158 7.03 -32.70 -8.80
N ALA A 159 7.80 -33.71 -8.46
CA ALA A 159 8.89 -33.62 -7.47
C ALA A 159 9.91 -32.51 -7.81
N THR A 160 10.19 -32.30 -9.10
CA THR A 160 11.05 -31.23 -9.59
C THR A 160 10.46 -29.82 -9.28
N ASP A 161 9.16 -29.64 -9.46
CA ASP A 161 8.48 -28.35 -9.22
C ASP A 161 8.46 -28.02 -7.72
N ILE A 162 8.21 -29.05 -6.89
CA ILE A 162 8.30 -28.93 -5.43
C ILE A 162 9.70 -28.53 -4.99
N GLN A 163 10.76 -29.11 -5.61
CA GLN A 163 12.14 -28.75 -5.32
C GLN A 163 12.47 -27.31 -5.69
N ILE A 164 12.03 -26.85 -6.85
CA ILE A 164 12.24 -25.46 -7.30
C ILE A 164 11.57 -24.51 -6.31
N ARG A 165 10.30 -24.77 -5.96
CA ARG A 165 9.53 -23.95 -5.01
C ARG A 165 10.19 -23.92 -3.63
N ALA A 166 10.66 -25.06 -3.13
CA ALA A 166 11.37 -25.10 -1.85
C ALA A 166 12.64 -24.25 -1.83
N LYS A 167 13.41 -24.26 -2.92
CA LYS A 167 14.60 -23.40 -3.07
C LYS A 167 14.24 -21.91 -3.07
N GLU A 168 13.17 -21.54 -3.77
CA GLU A 168 12.66 -20.18 -3.82
C GLU A 168 12.26 -19.68 -2.42
N VAL A 169 11.47 -20.47 -1.68
CA VAL A 169 11.06 -20.12 -0.31
C VAL A 169 12.25 -19.95 0.62
N LEU A 170 13.25 -20.81 0.51
CA LEU A 170 14.48 -20.69 1.29
C LEU A 170 15.30 -19.45 0.91
N HIS A 171 15.34 -19.08 -0.38
CA HIS A 171 15.97 -17.86 -0.84
C HIS A 171 15.26 -16.63 -0.27
N ASN A 172 13.93 -16.56 -0.40
CA ASN A 172 13.11 -15.45 0.12
C ASN A 172 13.24 -15.32 1.65
N LYS A 173 13.28 -16.46 2.37
CA LYS A 173 13.53 -16.45 3.82
C LYS A 173 14.88 -15.80 4.15
N ARG A 174 15.94 -16.13 3.43
CA ARG A 174 17.27 -15.54 3.64
C ARG A 174 17.27 -14.05 3.34
N ALA A 175 16.69 -13.63 2.22
CA ALA A 175 16.56 -12.22 1.84
C ALA A 175 15.81 -11.42 2.92
N MET A 176 14.69 -11.95 3.42
CA MET A 176 13.91 -11.31 4.47
C MET A 176 14.72 -11.15 5.77
N LEU A 177 15.45 -12.17 6.20
CA LEU A 177 16.31 -12.11 7.37
C LEU A 177 17.47 -11.12 7.19
N GLU A 178 18.06 -11.05 6.02
CA GLU A 178 19.12 -10.10 5.68
C GLU A 178 18.63 -8.66 5.72
N ILE A 179 17.44 -8.39 5.17
CA ILE A 179 16.79 -7.09 5.24
C ILE A 179 16.54 -6.69 6.70
N LEU A 180 15.98 -7.57 7.51
CA LEU A 180 15.71 -7.32 8.93
C LEU A 180 16.99 -7.09 9.72
N SER A 181 18.01 -7.93 9.53
CA SER A 181 19.32 -7.81 10.17
C SER A 181 19.96 -6.45 9.86
N THR A 182 20.00 -6.08 8.58
CA THR A 182 20.56 -4.80 8.14
C THR A 182 19.80 -3.61 8.73
N ASN A 183 18.47 -3.67 8.77
CA ASN A 183 17.65 -2.57 9.24
C ASN A 183 17.68 -2.42 10.77
N THR A 184 17.78 -3.52 11.50
CA THR A 184 17.78 -3.52 12.97
C THR A 184 19.17 -3.48 13.59
N GLY A 185 20.20 -3.83 12.82
CA GLY A 185 21.60 -3.91 13.29
C GLY A 185 21.86 -5.15 14.18
N ARG A 186 21.11 -6.23 13.98
CA ARG A 186 21.21 -7.49 14.75
C ARG A 186 21.49 -8.68 13.83
#